data_c441b9ecb236099853b5dcaddad838ee
#
_entry.id   c441b9ecb236099853b5dcaddad838ee
#
_cell.length_a   1.000
_cell.length_b   1.000
_cell.length_c   1.000
_cell.angle_alpha   90.00
_cell.angle_beta   90.00
_cell.angle_gamma   90.00
#
_symmetry.space_group_name_H-M   'P 1'
#
loop_
_entity.id
_entity.type
_entity.pdbx_description
1 polymer ?
#
loop_
_entity_poly.entity_id
_entity_poly.type
_entity_poly.pdbx_seq_one_letter_code
_entity_poly.pdbx_strand_id
1 'polypeptide(L)'
;WFLNKGAVRSAISPLPTINSVFFIAYFNFVTQFINLHVMSHQIIIQPSGHVLTVESGETILEAALRAGLSLPYGCRNGSCGLCKGEIIQGTVDYGQHNEETLTETEKREGRALLCCASPLTDLVIHLDEISATKGIEIKTLPCRVEKLELVAPDVMIVSLKLPANQRLQFLPGQYIDILLKEGQRRSFSLANAPHDDEVLQLHVRNYPGGAFTEHVF
;
A
#
# COMPACT_ATOMS: atom_id res chain seq x y z
N TRP A 1 -32.85 -6.85 16.61
CA TRP A 1 -33.79 -6.67 17.69
C TRP A 1 -33.10 -6.71 19.04
N PHE A 2 -33.37 -5.63 19.78
CA PHE A 2 -33.15 -5.32 21.20
C PHE A 2 -31.76 -4.94 21.71
N LEU A 3 -31.74 -3.65 22.04
CA LEU A 3 -30.91 -2.90 22.98
C LEU A 3 -30.80 -3.56 24.37
N ASN A 4 -29.63 -3.48 24.98
CA ASN A 4 -29.59 -3.39 26.43
C ASN A 4 -28.59 -2.31 26.89
N LYS A 5 -29.13 -1.28 27.53
CA LYS A 5 -28.39 -0.22 28.21
C LYS A 5 -28.07 -0.70 29.63
N GLY A 6 -26.79 -0.81 29.94
CA GLY A 6 -26.31 -1.02 31.31
C GLY A 6 -25.42 0.15 31.70
N ALA A 7 -25.94 1.10 32.48
CA ALA A 7 -25.18 2.16 33.11
C ALA A 7 -24.44 1.60 34.33
N VAL A 8 -23.12 1.66 34.33
CA VAL A 8 -22.30 1.41 35.52
C VAL A 8 -21.82 2.77 36.02
N ARG A 9 -22.35 3.19 37.17
CA ARG A 9 -21.80 4.27 37.96
C ARG A 9 -20.57 3.74 38.70
N SER A 10 -19.37 4.29 38.43
CA SER A 10 -18.21 4.11 39.29
C SER A 10 -17.98 5.36 40.10
N ALA A 11 -17.93 5.19 41.43
CA ALA A 11 -17.56 6.22 42.39
C ALA A 11 -16.09 6.57 42.21
N ILE A 12 -15.79 7.87 41.99
CA ILE A 12 -14.44 8.39 41.97
C ILE A 12 -14.11 8.80 43.39
N SER A 13 -13.16 8.09 44.03
CA SER A 13 -12.50 8.56 45.24
C SER A 13 -11.42 9.59 44.87
N PRO A 14 -11.20 10.65 45.64
CA PRO A 14 -10.21 11.67 45.33
C PRO A 14 -8.79 11.11 45.50
N LEU A 15 -7.98 11.20 44.44
CA LEU A 15 -6.55 10.92 44.49
C LEU A 15 -5.80 12.02 45.25
N PRO A 16 -4.72 11.69 45.98
CA PRO A 16 -3.93 12.68 46.74
C PRO A 16 -3.17 13.58 45.76
N THR A 17 -3.10 14.86 46.11
CA THR A 17 -2.35 15.92 45.45
C THR A 17 -0.85 15.58 45.40
N ILE A 18 -0.35 15.16 44.25
CA ILE A 18 1.07 15.00 43.99
C ILE A 18 1.60 16.33 43.43
N ASN A 19 2.63 16.86 44.10
CA ASN A 19 3.26 18.13 43.78
C ASN A 19 3.63 18.25 42.30
N SER A 20 3.11 19.28 41.66
CA SER A 20 3.25 19.58 40.22
C SER A 20 4.68 19.80 39.72
N VAL A 21 5.67 19.91 40.61
CA VAL A 21 7.08 20.14 40.23
C VAL A 21 7.78 18.85 39.78
N PHE A 22 7.36 17.70 40.26
CA PHE A 22 7.98 16.41 39.83
C PHE A 22 7.47 15.92 38.49
N PHE A 23 6.28 16.34 38.06
CA PHE A 23 5.69 15.88 36.77
C PHE A 23 6.33 16.60 35.57
N ILE A 24 6.77 17.85 35.70
CA ILE A 24 7.39 18.60 34.60
C ILE A 24 8.81 18.08 34.32
N ALA A 25 9.56 17.67 35.35
CA ALA A 25 10.90 17.12 35.19
C ALA A 25 10.89 15.72 34.51
N TYR A 26 9.85 14.91 34.83
CA TYR A 26 9.72 13.58 34.21
C TYR A 26 9.25 13.62 32.73
N PHE A 27 8.39 14.59 32.42
CA PHE A 27 7.92 14.78 31.04
C PHE A 27 9.04 15.31 30.12
N ASN A 28 9.88 16.21 30.60
CA ASN A 28 11.04 16.69 29.84
C ASN A 28 12.15 15.63 29.68
N PHE A 29 12.27 14.71 30.65
CA PHE A 29 13.25 13.62 30.54
C PHE A 29 12.81 12.55 29.56
N VAL A 30 11.51 12.22 29.50
CA VAL A 30 10.97 11.23 28.54
C VAL A 30 10.93 11.79 27.13
N THR A 31 10.64 13.08 26.92
CA THR A 31 10.66 13.70 25.59
C THR A 31 12.08 13.86 25.03
N GLN A 32 13.11 13.87 25.87
CA GLN A 32 14.51 13.99 25.42
C GLN A 32 15.10 12.64 24.97
N PHE A 33 14.46 11.51 25.33
CA PHE A 33 14.88 10.15 24.87
C PHE A 33 14.03 9.60 23.74
N ILE A 34 12.92 10.24 23.35
CA ILE A 34 12.12 9.88 22.16
C ILE A 34 12.48 10.83 20.99
N ASN A 35 13.75 11.11 20.78
CA ASN A 35 14.27 11.33 19.45
C ASN A 35 14.55 9.95 18.87
N LEU A 36 13.49 9.19 18.58
CA LEU A 36 13.58 8.16 17.54
C LEU A 36 14.03 8.94 16.30
N HIS A 37 15.30 8.85 15.97
CA HIS A 37 15.76 9.18 14.63
C HIS A 37 14.95 8.25 13.73
N VAL A 38 13.90 8.77 13.11
CA VAL A 38 13.27 8.13 11.97
C VAL A 38 14.38 8.13 10.93
N MET A 39 15.06 7.00 10.84
CA MET A 39 16.13 6.82 9.85
C MET A 39 15.44 6.84 8.49
N SER A 40 15.48 7.97 7.82
CA SER A 40 15.02 8.12 6.45
C SER A 40 16.21 8.11 5.51
N HIS A 41 16.06 7.51 4.35
CA HIS A 41 17.08 7.47 3.31
C HIS A 41 16.60 8.21 2.07
N GLN A 42 17.53 8.84 1.38
CA GLN A 42 17.23 9.49 0.10
C GLN A 42 17.55 8.55 -1.05
N ILE A 43 16.66 8.55 -2.04
CA ILE A 43 16.82 7.76 -3.26
C ILE A 43 16.74 8.67 -4.46
N ILE A 44 17.72 8.58 -5.33
CA ILE A 44 17.75 9.23 -6.64
C ILE A 44 17.34 8.21 -7.70
N ILE A 45 16.29 8.50 -8.45
CA ILE A 45 15.82 7.65 -9.55
C ILE A 45 16.41 8.14 -10.85
N GLN A 46 17.08 7.26 -11.57
CA GLN A 46 17.60 7.53 -12.90
C GLN A 46 16.73 6.83 -13.96
N PRO A 47 16.56 7.40 -15.17
CA PRO A 47 17.19 8.63 -15.67
C PRO A 47 16.48 9.94 -15.31
N SER A 48 15.31 9.88 -14.62
CA SER A 48 14.45 11.06 -14.37
C SER A 48 15.08 12.11 -13.46
N GLY A 49 16.00 11.70 -12.57
CA GLY A 49 16.60 12.56 -11.55
C GLY A 49 15.67 12.89 -10.37
N HIS A 50 14.49 12.25 -10.27
CA HIS A 50 13.63 12.44 -9.12
C HIS A 50 14.29 11.95 -7.83
N VAL A 51 14.10 12.75 -6.77
CA VAL A 51 14.58 12.42 -5.42
C VAL A 51 13.39 12.14 -4.55
N LEU A 52 13.40 11.02 -3.85
CA LEU A 52 12.39 10.66 -2.88
C LEU A 52 13.02 10.30 -1.53
N THR A 53 12.27 10.54 -0.46
CA THR A 53 12.64 10.14 0.90
C THR A 53 11.87 8.90 1.26
N VAL A 54 12.56 7.84 1.69
CA VAL A 54 11.97 6.60 2.19
C VAL A 54 12.05 6.60 3.70
N GLU A 55 10.92 6.42 4.36
CA GLU A 55 10.83 6.37 5.81
C GLU A 55 11.18 4.98 6.35
N SER A 56 11.53 4.90 7.62
CA SER A 56 11.85 3.61 8.25
C SER A 56 10.68 2.63 8.16
N GLY A 57 10.95 1.43 7.67
CA GLY A 57 9.95 0.37 7.50
C GLY A 57 9.13 0.48 6.20
N GLU A 58 9.40 1.46 5.34
CA GLU A 58 8.76 1.66 4.06
C GLU A 58 9.58 1.00 2.94
N THR A 59 8.91 0.43 1.95
CA THR A 59 9.58 -0.05 0.74
C THR A 59 9.83 1.10 -0.25
N ILE A 60 10.77 0.91 -1.15
CA ILE A 60 11.09 1.91 -2.20
C ILE A 60 9.84 2.21 -3.05
N LEU A 61 9.04 1.20 -3.40
CA LEU A 61 7.81 1.40 -4.16
C LEU A 61 6.76 2.18 -3.36
N GLU A 62 6.59 1.92 -2.07
CA GLU A 62 5.63 2.65 -1.23
C GLU A 62 5.99 4.13 -1.14
N ALA A 63 7.27 4.45 -0.92
CA ALA A 63 7.75 5.83 -0.91
C ALA A 63 7.54 6.53 -2.26
N ALA A 64 7.82 5.84 -3.38
CA ALA A 64 7.58 6.39 -4.71
C ALA A 64 6.09 6.71 -4.94
N LEU A 65 5.20 5.78 -4.57
CA LEU A 65 3.75 5.98 -4.69
C LEU A 65 3.25 7.11 -3.79
N ARG A 66 3.76 7.23 -2.56
CA ARG A 66 3.47 8.33 -1.65
C ARG A 66 3.95 9.68 -2.22
N ALA A 67 5.08 9.70 -2.90
CA ALA A 67 5.61 10.87 -3.60
C ALA A 67 4.90 11.19 -4.93
N GLY A 68 3.90 10.38 -5.34
CA GLY A 68 3.18 10.55 -6.61
C GLY A 68 3.97 10.12 -7.84
N LEU A 69 5.04 9.34 -7.66
CA LEU A 69 5.84 8.79 -8.76
C LEU A 69 5.27 7.44 -9.20
N SER A 70 5.15 7.25 -10.50
CA SER A 70 4.64 6.01 -11.07
C SER A 70 5.78 5.13 -11.56
N LEU A 71 6.22 4.20 -10.72
CA LEU A 71 7.15 3.15 -11.08
C LEU A 71 6.38 1.94 -11.65
N PRO A 72 6.98 1.10 -12.49
CA PRO A 72 6.38 -0.16 -12.89
C PRO A 72 6.16 -1.08 -11.69
N TYR A 73 4.96 -1.60 -11.50
CA TYR A 73 4.67 -2.61 -10.49
C TYR A 73 3.42 -3.42 -10.85
N GLY A 74 3.24 -4.55 -10.17
CA GLY A 74 2.08 -5.42 -10.34
C GLY A 74 1.64 -6.01 -9.00
N CYS A 75 2.15 -7.18 -8.62
CA CYS A 75 1.69 -7.98 -7.48
C CYS A 75 1.93 -7.36 -6.09
N ARG A 76 2.95 -6.52 -5.93
CA ARG A 76 3.40 -5.89 -4.67
C ARG A 76 3.82 -6.87 -3.56
N ASN A 77 4.08 -8.12 -3.91
CA ASN A 77 4.49 -9.18 -2.97
C ASN A 77 5.71 -9.98 -3.45
N GLY A 78 6.47 -9.43 -4.40
CA GLY A 78 7.69 -10.04 -4.88
C GLY A 78 7.56 -11.23 -5.81
N SER A 79 6.35 -11.48 -6.40
CA SER A 79 6.11 -12.68 -7.22
C SER A 79 6.15 -12.46 -8.72
N CYS A 80 5.98 -11.23 -9.24
CA CYS A 80 5.82 -11.00 -10.68
C CYS A 80 7.04 -10.38 -11.38
N GLY A 81 7.94 -9.74 -10.64
CA GLY A 81 9.15 -9.14 -11.19
C GLY A 81 8.98 -7.77 -11.88
N LEU A 82 7.77 -7.24 -12.05
CA LEU A 82 7.52 -5.99 -12.78
C LEU A 82 8.19 -4.75 -12.15
N CYS A 83 8.41 -4.76 -10.85
CA CYS A 83 9.07 -3.68 -10.11
C CYS A 83 10.58 -3.89 -9.97
N LYS A 84 11.19 -4.77 -10.79
CA LYS A 84 12.62 -5.04 -10.72
C LYS A 84 13.40 -3.84 -11.24
N GLY A 85 14.18 -3.20 -10.36
CA GLY A 85 15.08 -2.09 -10.67
C GLY A 85 16.53 -2.46 -10.43
N GLU A 86 17.43 -1.60 -10.86
CA GLU A 86 18.88 -1.73 -10.65
C GLU A 86 19.33 -0.74 -9.58
N ILE A 87 20.04 -1.24 -8.59
CA ILE A 87 20.72 -0.45 -7.55
C ILE A 87 22.09 -0.09 -8.07
N ILE A 88 22.27 1.17 -8.47
CA ILE A 88 23.55 1.67 -8.98
C ILE A 88 24.52 1.98 -7.83
N GLN A 89 23.96 2.54 -6.73
CA GLN A 89 24.73 2.91 -5.56
C GLN A 89 23.92 2.68 -4.29
N GLY A 90 24.60 2.24 -3.22
CA GLY A 90 24.01 1.98 -1.91
C GLY A 90 23.68 0.52 -1.68
N THR A 91 22.96 0.24 -0.58
CA THR A 91 22.57 -1.11 -0.14
C THR A 91 21.13 -1.15 0.28
N VAL A 92 20.49 -2.30 0.06
CA VAL A 92 19.07 -2.54 0.40
C VAL A 92 18.91 -3.81 1.23
N ASP A 93 17.89 -3.83 2.07
CA ASP A 93 17.26 -5.06 2.53
C ASP A 93 16.29 -5.52 1.43
N TYR A 94 16.45 -6.73 0.94
CA TYR A 94 15.64 -7.28 -0.17
C TYR A 94 14.22 -7.67 0.24
N GLY A 95 13.93 -7.77 1.55
CA GLY A 95 12.64 -8.21 2.07
C GLY A 95 12.23 -9.61 1.60
N GLN A 96 10.98 -9.97 1.90
CA GLN A 96 10.42 -11.26 1.47
C GLN A 96 10.00 -11.22 0.00
N HIS A 97 10.45 -12.18 -0.79
CA HIS A 97 10.12 -12.30 -2.22
C HIS A 97 10.28 -13.74 -2.67
N ASN A 98 9.78 -14.07 -3.86
CA ASN A 98 10.01 -15.37 -4.50
C ASN A 98 11.42 -15.41 -5.09
N GLU A 99 12.21 -16.41 -4.70
CA GLU A 99 13.61 -16.60 -5.15
C GLU A 99 13.72 -16.85 -6.66
N GLU A 100 12.69 -17.39 -7.29
CA GLU A 100 12.65 -17.56 -8.75
C GLU A 100 12.44 -16.20 -9.46
N THR A 101 11.80 -15.23 -8.80
CA THR A 101 11.57 -13.89 -9.34
C THR A 101 12.79 -13.00 -9.23
N LEU A 102 13.57 -13.16 -8.16
CA LEU A 102 14.81 -12.44 -7.93
C LEU A 102 15.87 -13.41 -7.40
N THR A 103 16.71 -13.87 -8.30
CA THR A 103 17.76 -14.84 -7.99
C THR A 103 18.96 -14.22 -7.27
N GLU A 104 19.74 -15.05 -6.59
CA GLU A 104 20.99 -14.60 -5.93
C GLU A 104 22.02 -14.03 -6.93
N THR A 105 21.97 -14.46 -8.19
CA THR A 105 22.80 -13.89 -9.25
C THR A 105 22.37 -12.47 -9.58
N GLU A 106 21.08 -12.24 -9.75
CA GLU A 106 20.54 -10.90 -10.02
C GLU A 106 20.76 -9.92 -8.86
N LYS A 107 20.68 -10.39 -7.61
CA LYS A 107 21.04 -9.56 -6.43
C LYS A 107 22.50 -9.14 -6.46
N ARG A 108 23.41 -10.05 -6.83
CA ARG A 108 24.84 -9.73 -7.01
C ARG A 108 25.10 -8.77 -8.17
N GLU A 109 24.22 -8.76 -9.18
CA GLU A 109 24.23 -7.81 -10.28
C GLU A 109 23.54 -6.48 -9.94
N GLY A 110 23.15 -6.28 -8.69
CA GLY A 110 22.50 -5.05 -8.23
C GLY A 110 21.01 -4.97 -8.51
N ARG A 111 20.32 -6.06 -8.87
CA ARG A 111 18.87 -6.05 -9.07
C ARG A 111 18.12 -6.15 -7.74
N ALA A 112 17.00 -5.43 -7.64
CA ALA A 112 16.09 -5.50 -6.50
C ALA A 112 14.63 -5.40 -6.94
N LEU A 113 13.73 -6.02 -6.18
CA LEU A 113 12.29 -5.84 -6.35
C LEU A 113 11.84 -4.67 -5.46
N LEU A 114 11.55 -3.52 -6.05
CA LEU A 114 11.30 -2.27 -5.31
C LEU A 114 10.05 -2.33 -4.43
N CYS A 115 9.13 -3.28 -4.68
CA CYS A 115 7.95 -3.51 -3.83
C CYS A 115 8.26 -4.27 -2.53
N CYS A 116 9.44 -4.87 -2.41
CA CYS A 116 9.89 -5.61 -1.23
C CYS A 116 11.14 -4.99 -0.61
N ALA A 117 11.96 -4.31 -1.43
CA ALA A 117 13.23 -3.76 -1.00
C ALA A 117 13.05 -2.47 -0.19
N SER A 118 13.74 -2.39 0.94
CA SER A 118 13.88 -1.19 1.79
C SER A 118 15.33 -0.71 1.79
N PRO A 119 15.60 0.61 1.77
CA PRO A 119 16.97 1.13 1.77
C PRO A 119 17.64 0.94 3.12
N LEU A 120 18.90 0.54 3.11
CA LEU A 120 19.79 0.52 4.28
C LEU A 120 20.75 1.71 4.28
N THR A 121 20.94 2.35 3.14
CA THR A 121 21.71 3.58 2.92
C THR A 121 21.00 4.45 1.91
N ASP A 122 21.47 5.67 1.69
CA ASP A 122 21.03 6.45 0.52
C ASP A 122 21.34 5.67 -0.77
N LEU A 123 20.44 5.75 -1.75
CA LEU A 123 20.50 4.96 -2.97
C LEU A 123 20.51 5.83 -4.22
N VAL A 124 21.16 5.30 -5.26
CA VAL A 124 20.89 5.66 -6.65
C VAL A 124 20.35 4.42 -7.34
N ILE A 125 19.17 4.51 -7.91
CA ILE A 125 18.53 3.40 -8.62
C ILE A 125 18.28 3.78 -10.08
N HIS A 126 18.26 2.78 -10.97
CA HIS A 126 17.85 2.94 -12.36
C HIS A 126 16.56 2.16 -12.62
N LEU A 127 15.54 2.88 -13.03
CA LEU A 127 14.23 2.32 -13.43
C LEU A 127 13.48 3.37 -14.24
N ASP A 128 12.88 2.97 -15.37
CA ASP A 128 12.06 3.85 -16.18
C ASP A 128 10.71 4.12 -15.49
N GLU A 129 10.40 5.41 -15.30
CA GLU A 129 9.11 5.83 -14.75
C GLU A 129 8.01 5.78 -15.82
N ILE A 130 6.79 5.45 -15.38
CA ILE A 130 5.62 5.40 -16.26
C ILE A 130 5.07 6.84 -16.41
N SER A 131 5.43 7.52 -17.47
CA SER A 131 5.00 8.90 -17.74
C SER A 131 3.50 9.04 -18.03
N ALA A 132 2.84 7.99 -18.54
CA ALA A 132 1.42 8.00 -18.91
C ALA A 132 0.46 8.20 -17.72
N THR A 133 0.92 7.98 -16.49
CA THR A 133 0.11 8.11 -15.26
C THR A 133 0.32 9.44 -14.53
N LYS A 134 1.07 10.38 -15.12
CA LYS A 134 1.24 11.71 -14.53
C LYS A 134 -0.12 12.39 -14.32
N GLY A 135 -0.40 12.76 -13.05
CA GLY A 135 -1.66 13.39 -12.65
C GLY A 135 -2.77 12.43 -12.23
N ILE A 136 -2.57 11.12 -12.29
CA ILE A 136 -3.51 10.14 -11.70
C ILE A 136 -3.05 9.86 -10.27
N GLU A 137 -3.81 10.38 -9.31
CA GLU A 137 -3.54 10.17 -7.89
C GLU A 137 -4.00 8.78 -7.44
N ILE A 138 -3.20 8.12 -6.62
CA ILE A 138 -3.62 6.90 -5.93
C ILE A 138 -4.55 7.30 -4.77
N LYS A 139 -5.79 6.81 -4.83
CA LYS A 139 -6.82 7.13 -3.83
C LYS A 139 -7.36 5.85 -3.20
N THR A 140 -7.60 5.90 -1.90
CA THR A 140 -8.42 4.88 -1.22
C THR A 140 -9.84 5.42 -1.13
N LEU A 141 -10.77 4.76 -1.80
CA LEU A 141 -12.16 5.19 -1.90
C LEU A 141 -13.08 4.10 -1.33
N PRO A 142 -14.08 4.45 -0.54
CA PRO A 142 -15.12 3.49 -0.18
C PRO A 142 -15.95 3.16 -1.43
N CYS A 143 -16.34 1.91 -1.58
CA CYS A 143 -17.25 1.49 -2.64
C CYS A 143 -18.28 0.52 -2.08
N ARG A 144 -19.40 0.39 -2.78
CA ARG A 144 -20.41 -0.65 -2.51
C ARG A 144 -20.51 -1.58 -3.71
N VAL A 145 -20.80 -2.83 -3.45
CA VAL A 145 -21.19 -3.76 -4.50
C VAL A 145 -22.61 -3.37 -4.94
N GLU A 146 -22.77 -3.03 -6.21
CA GLU A 146 -24.08 -2.69 -6.79
C GLU A 146 -24.73 -3.89 -7.42
N LYS A 147 -23.95 -4.74 -8.11
CA LYS A 147 -24.44 -5.96 -8.75
C LYS A 147 -23.37 -7.06 -8.69
N LEU A 148 -23.84 -8.29 -8.52
CA LEU A 148 -23.08 -9.51 -8.74
C LEU A 148 -23.77 -10.31 -9.85
N GLU A 149 -23.03 -10.75 -10.85
CA GLU A 149 -23.55 -11.50 -11.97
C GLU A 149 -22.66 -12.70 -12.29
N LEU A 150 -23.18 -13.90 -12.06
CA LEU A 150 -22.48 -15.13 -12.39
C LEU A 150 -22.59 -15.37 -13.91
N VAL A 151 -21.51 -15.17 -14.64
CA VAL A 151 -21.50 -15.30 -16.10
C VAL A 151 -20.91 -16.62 -16.59
N ALA A 152 -20.22 -17.33 -15.72
CA ALA A 152 -19.74 -18.69 -15.92
C ALA A 152 -19.67 -19.40 -14.56
N PRO A 153 -19.56 -20.75 -14.50
CA PRO A 153 -19.53 -21.49 -13.24
C PRO A 153 -18.44 -21.02 -12.26
N ASP A 154 -17.38 -20.40 -12.77
CA ASP A 154 -16.22 -19.93 -12.00
C ASP A 154 -15.91 -18.44 -12.24
N VAL A 155 -16.81 -17.66 -12.90
CA VAL A 155 -16.58 -16.24 -13.20
C VAL A 155 -17.76 -15.38 -12.75
N MET A 156 -17.47 -14.39 -11.92
CA MET A 156 -18.41 -13.40 -11.44
C MET A 156 -18.03 -12.00 -11.98
N ILE A 157 -18.99 -11.27 -12.55
CA ILE A 157 -18.86 -9.83 -12.75
C ILE A 157 -19.27 -9.14 -11.47
N VAL A 158 -18.35 -8.39 -10.89
CA VAL A 158 -18.57 -7.57 -9.70
C VAL A 158 -18.66 -6.12 -10.13
N SER A 159 -19.82 -5.52 -9.97
CA SER A 159 -20.06 -4.10 -10.27
C SER A 159 -19.95 -3.29 -8.98
N LEU A 160 -19.02 -2.33 -8.96
CA LEU A 160 -18.72 -1.49 -7.81
C LEU A 160 -19.15 -0.05 -8.08
N LYS A 161 -19.90 0.54 -7.16
CA LYS A 161 -20.29 1.95 -7.22
C LYS A 161 -19.55 2.77 -6.18
N LEU A 162 -18.95 3.86 -6.65
CA LEU A 162 -18.33 4.87 -5.80
C LEU A 162 -19.37 5.83 -5.23
N PRO A 163 -19.06 6.60 -4.16
CA PRO A 163 -19.90 7.71 -3.72
C PRO A 163 -20.14 8.71 -4.84
N ALA A 164 -21.34 9.32 -4.88
CA ALA A 164 -21.76 10.20 -5.98
C ALA A 164 -20.87 11.42 -6.24
N ASN A 165 -20.11 11.85 -5.23
CA ASN A 165 -19.15 12.96 -5.30
C ASN A 165 -17.71 12.51 -5.62
N GLN A 166 -17.48 11.24 -5.96
CA GLN A 166 -16.17 10.66 -6.21
C GLN A 166 -16.13 9.98 -7.57
N ARG A 167 -15.07 10.24 -8.32
CA ARG A 167 -14.78 9.53 -9.57
C ARG A 167 -13.36 8.98 -9.51
N LEU A 168 -13.17 7.80 -10.07
CA LEU A 168 -11.85 7.20 -10.25
C LEU A 168 -11.43 7.42 -11.71
N GLN A 169 -10.41 8.26 -11.90
CA GLN A 169 -9.73 8.35 -13.19
C GLN A 169 -8.76 7.18 -13.34
N PHE A 170 -8.82 6.50 -14.45
CA PHE A 170 -7.92 5.39 -14.76
C PHE A 170 -7.65 5.30 -16.27
N LEU A 171 -6.60 4.57 -16.63
CA LEU A 171 -6.25 4.25 -18.00
C LEU A 171 -6.63 2.80 -18.32
N PRO A 172 -6.85 2.46 -19.61
CA PRO A 172 -7.06 1.07 -20.00
C PRO A 172 -5.94 0.17 -19.51
N GLY A 173 -6.29 -1.00 -18.97
CA GLY A 173 -5.32 -1.96 -18.43
C GLY A 173 -4.88 -1.70 -16.99
N GLN A 174 -5.33 -0.63 -16.35
CA GLN A 174 -5.10 -0.42 -14.92
C GLN A 174 -5.98 -1.35 -14.07
N TYR A 175 -5.57 -1.49 -12.82
CA TYR A 175 -6.25 -2.32 -11.82
C TYR A 175 -6.49 -1.55 -10.53
N ILE A 176 -7.37 -2.07 -9.70
CA ILE A 176 -7.61 -1.58 -8.35
C ILE A 176 -7.23 -2.65 -7.33
N ASP A 177 -6.84 -2.22 -6.14
CA ASP A 177 -6.65 -3.08 -4.99
C ASP A 177 -7.91 -3.09 -4.13
N ILE A 178 -8.51 -4.25 -3.94
CA ILE A 178 -9.53 -4.45 -2.93
C ILE A 178 -8.82 -4.66 -1.59
N LEU A 179 -9.09 -3.76 -0.66
CA LEU A 179 -8.53 -3.83 0.69
C LEU A 179 -9.41 -4.74 1.54
N LEU A 180 -8.82 -5.84 1.99
CA LEU A 180 -9.47 -6.81 2.87
C LEU A 180 -9.13 -6.52 4.33
N LYS A 181 -9.74 -7.26 5.24
CA LYS A 181 -9.37 -7.26 6.66
C LYS A 181 -7.90 -7.61 6.85
N GLU A 182 -7.31 -7.19 7.97
CA GLU A 182 -5.91 -7.46 8.34
C GLU A 182 -4.87 -6.92 7.33
N GLY A 183 -5.24 -5.89 6.55
CA GLY A 183 -4.32 -5.24 5.60
C GLY A 183 -4.03 -6.05 4.33
N GLN A 184 -4.68 -7.19 4.13
CA GLN A 184 -4.54 -7.95 2.89
C GLN A 184 -5.12 -7.18 1.71
N ARG A 185 -4.51 -7.38 0.52
CA ARG A 185 -4.94 -6.75 -0.73
C ARG A 185 -5.13 -7.80 -1.81
N ARG A 186 -6.09 -7.55 -2.70
CA ARG A 186 -6.28 -8.35 -3.92
C ARG A 186 -6.49 -7.41 -5.09
N SER A 187 -5.65 -7.54 -6.09
CA SER A 187 -5.63 -6.69 -7.28
C SER A 187 -6.53 -7.29 -8.37
N PHE A 188 -7.37 -6.45 -8.95
CA PHE A 188 -8.25 -6.82 -10.07
C PHE A 188 -8.21 -5.75 -11.14
N SER A 189 -7.99 -6.17 -12.39
CA SER A 189 -8.05 -5.27 -13.54
C SER A 189 -9.46 -4.71 -13.71
N LEU A 190 -9.54 -3.44 -14.08
CA LEU A 190 -10.81 -2.82 -14.47
C LEU A 190 -11.21 -3.36 -15.84
N ALA A 191 -12.44 -3.86 -15.93
CA ALA A 191 -12.96 -4.52 -17.12
C ALA A 191 -13.76 -3.56 -18.03
N ASN A 192 -14.25 -2.45 -17.48
CA ASN A 192 -14.94 -1.41 -18.25
C ASN A 192 -13.97 -0.36 -18.82
N ALA A 193 -14.44 0.39 -19.79
CA ALA A 193 -13.67 1.46 -20.40
C ALA A 193 -13.58 2.70 -19.47
N PRO A 194 -12.48 3.50 -19.52
CA PRO A 194 -12.32 4.66 -18.65
C PRO A 194 -13.41 5.74 -18.79
N HIS A 195 -14.09 5.81 -19.93
CA HIS A 195 -15.17 6.76 -20.16
C HIS A 195 -16.55 6.26 -19.64
N ASP A 196 -16.64 4.97 -19.28
CA ASP A 196 -17.82 4.32 -18.68
C ASP A 196 -17.51 3.99 -17.22
N ASP A 197 -17.31 5.03 -16.41
CA ASP A 197 -16.80 4.95 -15.04
C ASP A 197 -17.87 5.20 -13.95
N GLU A 198 -19.16 5.23 -14.32
CA GLU A 198 -20.25 5.33 -13.31
C GLU A 198 -20.28 4.12 -12.38
N VAL A 199 -19.93 2.96 -12.92
CA VAL A 199 -19.83 1.68 -12.21
C VAL A 199 -18.54 0.99 -12.65
N LEU A 200 -17.67 0.70 -11.71
CA LEU A 200 -16.43 -0.03 -12.00
C LEU A 200 -16.75 -1.52 -12.07
N GLN A 201 -16.25 -2.20 -13.10
CA GLN A 201 -16.49 -3.63 -13.30
C GLN A 201 -15.19 -4.43 -13.12
N LEU A 202 -15.32 -5.54 -12.38
CA LEU A 202 -14.25 -6.53 -12.20
C LEU A 202 -14.75 -7.89 -12.70
N HIS A 203 -13.92 -8.60 -13.45
CA HIS A 203 -14.16 -10.01 -13.76
C HIS A 203 -13.37 -10.85 -12.76
N VAL A 204 -14.08 -11.44 -11.83
CA VAL A 204 -13.48 -12.23 -10.73
C VAL A 204 -13.64 -13.70 -11.04
N ARG A 205 -12.52 -14.40 -11.21
CA ARG A 205 -12.52 -15.85 -11.33
C ARG A 205 -12.44 -16.48 -9.95
N ASN A 206 -13.25 -17.50 -9.71
CA ASN A 206 -13.22 -18.27 -8.46
C ASN A 206 -11.87 -18.99 -8.33
N TYR A 207 -11.23 -18.78 -7.19
CA TYR A 207 -9.99 -19.46 -6.85
C TYR A 207 -10.20 -20.15 -5.49
N PRO A 208 -10.22 -21.49 -5.44
CA PRO A 208 -10.43 -22.23 -4.19
C PRO A 208 -9.43 -21.81 -3.12
N GLY A 209 -9.91 -21.54 -1.91
CA GLY A 209 -9.09 -21.02 -0.80
C GLY A 209 -8.74 -19.53 -0.90
N GLY A 210 -9.25 -18.82 -1.91
CA GLY A 210 -9.00 -17.40 -2.08
C GLY A 210 -9.85 -16.53 -1.15
N ALA A 211 -9.25 -15.82 -0.22
CA ALA A 211 -9.95 -15.02 0.81
C ALA A 211 -10.99 -14.02 0.24
N PHE A 212 -10.76 -13.48 -0.95
CA PHE A 212 -11.74 -12.59 -1.60
C PHE A 212 -12.75 -13.38 -2.43
N THR A 213 -12.29 -14.37 -3.20
CA THR A 213 -13.17 -15.12 -4.12
C THR A 213 -14.18 -15.96 -3.36
N GLU A 214 -13.82 -16.61 -2.25
CA GLU A 214 -14.77 -17.32 -1.39
C GLU A 214 -15.82 -16.41 -0.76
N HIS A 215 -15.55 -15.12 -0.62
CA HIS A 215 -16.52 -14.15 -0.12
C HIS A 215 -17.48 -13.66 -1.22
N VAL A 216 -17.03 -13.67 -2.48
CA VAL A 216 -17.82 -13.20 -3.64
C VAL A 216 -18.73 -14.29 -4.17
N PHE A 217 -18.32 -15.57 -4.12
CA PHE A 217 -19.06 -16.75 -4.59
C PHE A 217 -19.82 -17.44 -3.47
#